data_fa535f5b7e3fae45d93e996a4bb71e2d
#
_entry.id   fa535f5b7e3fae45d93e996a4bb71e2d
#
_cell.length_a   1.000
_cell.length_b   1.000
_cell.length_c   1.000
_cell.angle_alpha   90.00
_cell.angle_beta   90.00
_cell.angle_gamma   90.00
#
_symmetry.space_group_name_H-M   'P 1'
#
loop_
_entity.id
_entity.type
_entity.pdbx_description
1 polymer ?
#
loop_
_entity_poly.entity_id
_entity_poly.type
_entity_poly.pdbx_seq_one_letter_code
_entity_poly.pdbx_strand_id
1 'polypeptide(L)'
;MIVKQKKMDKRINYKLNIDTIFASASSIGLSAIKTIRISGSEAKKIFKILTKKKLSKARYSNLINLYDIQNSSLIDKAIVVWFPAPKTYTGEDMLEINIHGGSSVLEHLIENLLLMKNVREANPGEFTKRAFRNNKIDFLEAEGIMDLISAETKFQKSLAIHQVNGSLSTIFNKWNKKLLKLLAHFEGQIDFPEDEVPKNTHEKVILQVSNLIKEIEFFLSENKRGDVIRHGIEIAIIGKPNVGKSSLINQIAKKDISIVSKTSGTTRDIIETKINLSNIPIIMSDTAGLKKKTKK
;
A
#
# COMPACT_ATOMS: atom_id res chain seq x y z
N MET A 1 15.28 44.57 -0.29
CA MET A 1 13.89 44.46 -0.78
C MET A 1 13.43 43.04 -0.47
N ILE A 2 12.67 42.84 0.60
CA ILE A 2 12.30 41.54 1.13
C ILE A 2 11.16 41.02 0.26
N VAL A 3 11.47 40.13 -0.66
CA VAL A 3 10.45 39.38 -1.40
C VAL A 3 9.85 38.37 -0.41
N LYS A 4 8.65 38.70 0.06
CA LYS A 4 7.78 37.76 0.74
C LYS A 4 7.66 36.50 -0.12
N GLN A 5 8.26 35.41 0.33
CA GLN A 5 7.96 34.05 -0.16
C GLN A 5 6.47 33.81 0.05
N LYS A 6 5.65 34.20 -0.95
CA LYS A 6 4.30 33.68 -1.07
C LYS A 6 4.44 32.17 -1.18
N LYS A 7 4.06 31.47 -0.13
CA LYS A 7 3.80 30.03 -0.17
C LYS A 7 3.09 29.74 -1.48
N MET A 8 3.75 29.00 -2.32
CA MET A 8 3.20 28.40 -3.52
C MET A 8 2.33 27.24 -3.09
N ASP A 9 1.31 27.56 -2.28
CA ASP A 9 0.16 26.72 -1.98
C ASP A 9 -0.79 26.79 -3.19
N LYS A 10 -0.29 26.44 -4.35
CA LYS A 10 -1.16 25.96 -5.41
C LYS A 10 -1.64 24.59 -4.97
N ARG A 11 -2.54 24.57 -4.00
CA ARG A 11 -3.56 23.53 -3.91
C ARG A 11 -4.17 23.48 -5.30
N ILE A 12 -3.73 22.53 -6.08
CA ILE A 12 -4.49 22.05 -7.21
C ILE A 12 -5.76 21.57 -6.55
N ASN A 13 -6.78 22.44 -6.54
CA ASN A 13 -8.15 22.10 -6.19
C ASN A 13 -8.62 21.16 -7.32
N TYR A 14 -8.14 19.91 -7.30
CA TYR A 14 -8.96 18.85 -7.82
C TYR A 14 -10.24 18.96 -6.99
N LYS A 15 -11.34 19.36 -7.62
CA LYS A 15 -12.67 19.05 -7.13
C LYS A 15 -12.66 17.53 -6.92
N LEU A 16 -12.27 17.14 -5.74
CA LEU A 16 -12.37 15.77 -5.29
C LEU A 16 -13.84 15.43 -5.48
N ASN A 17 -14.14 14.48 -6.34
CA ASN A 17 -15.42 13.82 -6.30
C ASN A 17 -15.62 13.42 -4.86
N ILE A 18 -16.57 14.10 -4.20
CA ILE A 18 -16.80 13.99 -2.75
C ILE A 18 -17.68 12.75 -2.52
N ASP A 19 -17.31 11.65 -3.16
CA ASP A 19 -17.97 10.38 -2.96
C ASP A 19 -17.38 9.67 -1.71
N THR A 20 -18.24 8.99 -1.03
CA THR A 20 -17.87 8.11 0.06
C THR A 20 -17.65 6.72 -0.47
N ILE A 21 -16.54 6.12 -0.11
CA ILE A 21 -16.18 4.76 -0.52
C ILE A 21 -16.32 3.79 0.64
N PHE A 22 -16.64 2.54 0.29
CA PHE A 22 -16.59 1.43 1.24
C PHE A 22 -15.94 0.20 0.62
N ALA A 23 -15.38 -0.66 1.44
CA ALA A 23 -14.91 -1.98 1.04
C ALA A 23 -14.87 -2.93 2.24
N SER A 24 -14.92 -4.24 1.95
CA SER A 24 -14.53 -5.25 2.92
C SER A 24 -13.01 -5.19 3.12
N ALA A 25 -12.58 -4.96 4.35
CA ALA A 25 -11.17 -4.97 4.74
C ALA A 25 -10.68 -6.36 5.15
N SER A 26 -11.57 -7.35 5.18
CA SER A 26 -11.27 -8.74 5.49
C SER A 26 -11.11 -9.55 4.19
N SER A 27 -10.35 -10.66 4.26
CA SER A 27 -10.16 -11.56 3.13
C SER A 27 -11.48 -12.19 2.65
N ILE A 28 -11.48 -12.64 1.39
CA ILE A 28 -12.60 -13.37 0.79
C ILE A 28 -12.70 -14.75 1.46
N GLY A 29 -13.93 -15.23 1.70
CA GLY A 29 -14.22 -16.54 2.29
C GLY A 29 -14.98 -16.45 3.60
N LEU A 30 -15.25 -17.61 4.21
CA LEU A 30 -15.92 -17.70 5.51
C LEU A 30 -14.99 -17.21 6.63
N SER A 31 -15.51 -16.36 7.49
CA SER A 31 -14.83 -15.88 8.68
C SER A 31 -15.86 -15.63 9.79
N ALA A 32 -15.45 -15.62 11.05
CA ALA A 32 -16.37 -15.28 12.15
C ALA A 32 -16.79 -13.81 12.07
N ILE A 33 -15.88 -12.93 11.67
CA ILE A 33 -16.10 -11.48 11.59
C ILE A 33 -15.58 -10.97 10.24
N LYS A 34 -16.33 -10.04 9.65
CA LYS A 34 -15.88 -9.22 8.51
C LYS A 34 -15.93 -7.74 8.87
N THR A 35 -14.90 -7.02 8.48
CA THR A 35 -14.80 -5.59 8.70
C THR A 35 -15.10 -4.85 7.40
N ILE A 36 -16.11 -3.97 7.43
CA ILE A 36 -16.40 -3.04 6.35
C ILE A 36 -15.86 -1.68 6.74
N ARG A 37 -14.98 -1.15 5.91
CA ARG A 37 -14.40 0.18 6.09
C ARG A 37 -15.08 1.16 5.15
N ILE A 38 -15.47 2.32 5.68
CA ILE A 38 -16.15 3.39 4.96
C ILE A 38 -15.34 4.66 5.16
N SER A 39 -15.12 5.45 4.08
CA SER A 39 -14.38 6.72 4.14
C SER A 39 -15.03 7.76 3.24
N GLY A 40 -15.29 8.95 3.78
CA GLY A 40 -15.83 10.09 3.05
C GLY A 40 -16.90 10.87 3.81
N SER A 41 -17.46 11.89 3.15
CA SER A 41 -18.37 12.86 3.75
C SER A 41 -19.70 12.27 4.23
N GLU A 42 -20.18 11.19 3.60
CA GLU A 42 -21.45 10.55 3.98
C GLU A 42 -21.31 9.57 5.17
N ALA A 43 -20.10 9.33 5.70
CA ALA A 43 -19.88 8.36 6.77
C ALA A 43 -20.76 8.60 8.01
N LYS A 44 -20.94 9.86 8.42
CA LYS A 44 -21.86 10.23 9.53
C LYS A 44 -23.31 9.90 9.24
N LYS A 45 -23.73 10.12 8.00
CA LYS A 45 -25.11 9.88 7.57
C LYS A 45 -25.37 8.37 7.46
N ILE A 46 -24.41 7.62 6.94
CA ILE A 46 -24.44 6.15 6.88
C ILE A 46 -24.65 5.58 8.29
N PHE A 47 -23.86 6.02 9.26
CA PHE A 47 -24.01 5.59 10.65
C PHE A 47 -25.46 5.80 11.15
N LYS A 48 -26.00 7.03 10.99
CA LYS A 48 -27.34 7.39 11.48
C LYS A 48 -28.43 6.56 10.82
N ILE A 49 -28.34 6.34 9.52
CA ILE A 49 -29.36 5.60 8.75
C ILE A 49 -29.34 4.13 9.14
N LEU A 50 -28.17 3.47 9.11
CA LEU A 50 -28.05 2.04 9.37
C LEU A 50 -28.35 1.70 10.85
N THR A 51 -27.99 2.57 11.78
CA THR A 51 -28.14 2.28 13.22
C THR A 51 -29.40 2.87 13.84
N LYS A 52 -30.06 3.81 13.17
CA LYS A 52 -31.17 4.64 13.71
C LYS A 52 -30.82 5.36 15.03
N LYS A 53 -29.51 5.56 15.28
CA LYS A 53 -29.00 6.21 16.50
C LYS A 53 -28.24 7.49 16.20
N LYS A 54 -28.10 8.33 17.23
CA LYS A 54 -27.16 9.46 17.20
C LYS A 54 -25.74 8.93 17.11
N LEU A 55 -24.86 9.70 16.47
CA LEU A 55 -23.45 9.34 16.30
C LEU A 55 -22.80 9.05 17.65
N SER A 56 -22.09 7.94 17.73
CA SER A 56 -21.38 7.52 18.93
C SER A 56 -20.20 8.43 19.24
N LYS A 57 -19.67 8.35 20.46
CA LYS A 57 -18.41 8.97 20.83
C LYS A 57 -17.30 8.44 19.92
N ALA A 58 -16.46 9.36 19.43
CA ALA A 58 -15.35 9.03 18.52
C ALA A 58 -14.41 7.97 19.12
N ARG A 59 -14.01 6.99 18.30
CA ARG A 59 -13.06 5.91 18.64
C ARG A 59 -13.52 4.96 19.75
N TYR A 60 -14.81 4.93 20.02
CA TYR A 60 -15.41 3.95 20.94
C TYR A 60 -16.09 2.85 20.15
N SER A 61 -15.83 1.61 20.55
CA SER A 61 -16.54 0.43 20.05
C SER A 61 -17.94 0.38 20.63
N ASN A 62 -18.93 0.29 19.76
CA ASN A 62 -20.33 0.21 20.17
C ASN A 62 -20.98 -1.00 19.53
N LEU A 63 -21.57 -1.85 20.33
CA LEU A 63 -22.41 -2.96 19.83
C LEU A 63 -23.79 -2.40 19.50
N ILE A 64 -24.16 -2.39 18.23
CA ILE A 64 -25.34 -1.71 17.69
C ILE A 64 -26.02 -2.59 16.65
N ASN A 65 -27.35 -2.59 16.64
CA ASN A 65 -28.14 -3.20 15.58
C ASN A 65 -28.03 -2.37 14.29
N LEU A 66 -27.81 -3.04 13.18
CA LEU A 66 -27.87 -2.48 11.82
C LEU A 66 -29.20 -2.85 11.20
N TYR A 67 -29.85 -1.89 10.57
CA TYR A 67 -31.18 -2.03 10.00
C TYR A 67 -31.15 -1.77 8.49
N ASP A 68 -31.92 -2.55 7.77
CA ASP A 68 -32.22 -2.32 6.37
C ASP A 68 -32.93 -0.98 6.17
N ILE A 69 -32.52 -0.24 5.13
CA ILE A 69 -32.98 1.12 4.85
C ILE A 69 -34.42 1.13 4.34
N GLN A 70 -34.81 0.10 3.57
CA GLN A 70 -36.11 0.04 2.89
C GLN A 70 -37.20 -0.51 3.80
N ASN A 71 -36.94 -1.63 4.47
CA ASN A 71 -37.95 -2.36 5.23
C ASN A 71 -37.73 -2.35 6.74
N SER A 72 -36.63 -1.74 7.21
CA SER A 72 -36.30 -1.66 8.63
C SER A 72 -36.04 -2.99 9.32
N SER A 73 -35.88 -4.09 8.60
CA SER A 73 -35.50 -5.37 9.17
C SER A 73 -34.09 -5.33 9.76
N LEU A 74 -33.79 -6.21 10.71
CA LEU A 74 -32.46 -6.33 11.29
C LEU A 74 -31.52 -7.00 10.28
N ILE A 75 -30.44 -6.32 9.91
CA ILE A 75 -29.35 -6.89 9.10
C ILE A 75 -28.42 -7.72 9.99
N ASP A 76 -27.90 -7.09 11.05
CA ASP A 76 -26.95 -7.72 11.98
C ASP A 76 -26.85 -6.91 13.28
N LYS A 77 -26.22 -7.52 14.29
CA LYS A 77 -25.78 -6.84 15.52
C LYS A 77 -24.26 -6.71 15.48
N ALA A 78 -23.77 -5.54 15.08
CA ALA A 78 -22.40 -5.28 14.71
C ALA A 78 -21.67 -4.38 15.73
N ILE A 79 -20.34 -4.48 15.76
CA ILE A 79 -19.51 -3.50 16.45
C ILE A 79 -19.19 -2.39 15.45
N VAL A 80 -19.58 -1.16 15.78
CA VAL A 80 -19.34 0.01 14.94
C VAL A 80 -18.43 1.00 15.65
N VAL A 81 -17.41 1.48 14.93
CA VAL A 81 -16.46 2.49 15.42
C VAL A 81 -16.47 3.69 14.48
N TRP A 82 -16.63 4.87 15.06
CA TRP A 82 -16.59 6.15 14.36
C TRP A 82 -15.23 6.83 14.53
N PHE A 83 -14.64 7.28 13.42
CA PHE A 83 -13.37 8.01 13.38
C PHE A 83 -13.57 9.37 12.67
N PRO A 84 -13.55 10.50 13.41
CA PRO A 84 -13.65 11.82 12.79
C PRO A 84 -12.35 12.24 12.10
N ALA A 85 -12.49 12.93 10.96
CA ALA A 85 -11.40 13.62 10.30
C ALA A 85 -10.78 14.68 11.25
N PRO A 86 -9.52 15.07 11.04
CA PRO A 86 -8.54 14.55 10.08
C PRO A 86 -7.66 13.41 10.64
N LYS A 87 -7.89 12.96 11.89
CA LYS A 87 -7.08 11.92 12.55
C LYS A 87 -7.58 10.51 12.19
N THR A 88 -7.60 10.19 10.91
CA THR A 88 -8.02 8.90 10.34
C THR A 88 -6.99 8.40 9.34
N TYR A 89 -7.12 7.18 8.87
CA TYR A 89 -6.21 6.62 7.88
C TYR A 89 -6.20 7.44 6.57
N THR A 90 -7.38 7.75 6.05
CA THR A 90 -7.51 8.52 4.80
C THR A 90 -7.45 10.04 5.02
N GLY A 91 -7.54 10.52 6.26
CA GLY A 91 -7.75 11.94 6.57
C GLY A 91 -9.21 12.41 6.46
N GLU A 92 -10.12 11.54 6.01
CA GLU A 92 -11.57 11.79 5.89
C GLU A 92 -12.33 11.26 7.11
N ASP A 93 -13.62 11.57 7.23
CA ASP A 93 -14.50 10.90 8.19
C ASP A 93 -14.59 9.41 7.84
N MET A 94 -14.42 8.53 8.83
CA MET A 94 -14.42 7.07 8.59
C MET A 94 -15.32 6.32 9.58
N LEU A 95 -15.87 5.20 9.08
CA LEU A 95 -16.53 4.18 9.90
C LEU A 95 -15.87 2.82 9.69
N GLU A 96 -15.77 2.04 10.73
CA GLU A 96 -15.51 0.62 10.66
C GLU A 96 -16.70 -0.13 11.26
N ILE A 97 -17.25 -1.06 10.48
CA ILE A 97 -18.41 -1.89 10.86
C ILE A 97 -17.93 -3.33 10.85
N ASN A 98 -17.90 -3.95 12.02
CA ASN A 98 -17.53 -5.35 12.17
C ASN A 98 -18.82 -6.17 12.31
N ILE A 99 -19.16 -6.88 11.23
CA ILE A 99 -20.34 -7.75 11.11
C ILE A 99 -19.98 -9.22 11.28
N HIS A 100 -20.97 -10.09 11.47
CA HIS A 100 -20.78 -11.53 11.33
C HIS A 100 -20.35 -11.86 9.88
N GLY A 101 -19.39 -12.78 9.74
CA GLY A 101 -18.68 -13.01 8.48
C GLY A 101 -19.42 -13.81 7.42
N GLY A 102 -20.72 -14.04 7.57
CA GLY A 102 -21.58 -14.71 6.57
C GLY A 102 -21.69 -13.89 5.29
N SER A 103 -21.70 -14.57 4.12
CA SER A 103 -21.86 -13.90 2.82
C SER A 103 -23.18 -13.13 2.72
N SER A 104 -24.27 -13.72 3.18
CA SER A 104 -25.59 -13.10 3.17
C SER A 104 -25.67 -11.79 3.97
N VAL A 105 -25.00 -11.74 5.14
CA VAL A 105 -24.95 -10.52 5.96
C VAL A 105 -24.14 -9.44 5.24
N LEU A 106 -23.00 -9.82 4.65
CA LEU A 106 -22.15 -8.90 3.89
C LEU A 106 -22.88 -8.33 2.69
N GLU A 107 -23.48 -9.19 1.87
CA GLU A 107 -24.23 -8.81 0.66
C GLU A 107 -25.38 -7.86 1.02
N HIS A 108 -26.18 -8.18 2.04
CA HIS A 108 -27.28 -7.33 2.48
C HIS A 108 -26.79 -5.95 2.95
N LEU A 109 -25.66 -5.87 3.67
CA LEU A 109 -25.07 -4.58 4.05
C LEU A 109 -24.56 -3.79 2.84
N ILE A 110 -23.91 -4.45 1.86
CA ILE A 110 -23.42 -3.82 0.63
C ILE A 110 -24.59 -3.25 -0.18
N GLU A 111 -25.64 -4.00 -0.37
CA GLU A 111 -26.87 -3.54 -1.06
C GLU A 111 -27.42 -2.28 -0.42
N ASN A 112 -27.51 -2.25 0.90
CA ASN A 112 -27.95 -1.05 1.63
C ASN A 112 -27.02 0.15 1.44
N LEU A 113 -25.71 -0.05 1.42
CA LEU A 113 -24.75 1.03 1.17
C LEU A 113 -24.87 1.59 -0.24
N LEU A 114 -25.09 0.72 -1.25
CA LEU A 114 -25.25 1.13 -2.65
C LEU A 114 -26.55 1.90 -2.92
N LEU A 115 -27.57 1.74 -2.09
CA LEU A 115 -28.79 2.55 -2.18
C LEU A 115 -28.56 4.03 -1.79
N MET A 116 -27.44 4.34 -1.12
CA MET A 116 -27.18 5.70 -0.65
C MET A 116 -26.52 6.55 -1.74
N LYS A 117 -27.00 7.76 -1.91
CA LYS A 117 -26.44 8.72 -2.87
C LYS A 117 -24.99 9.06 -2.50
N ASN A 118 -24.11 9.14 -3.51
CA ASN A 118 -22.69 9.44 -3.38
C ASN A 118 -21.90 8.40 -2.54
N VAL A 119 -22.38 7.17 -2.48
CA VAL A 119 -21.71 6.04 -1.83
C VAL A 119 -21.46 4.97 -2.89
N ARG A 120 -20.25 4.42 -2.94
CA ARG A 120 -19.87 3.36 -3.88
C ARG A 120 -18.79 2.46 -3.29
N GLU A 121 -18.58 1.33 -3.92
CA GLU A 121 -17.42 0.49 -3.61
C GLU A 121 -16.12 1.19 -3.98
N ALA A 122 -15.09 0.91 -3.17
CA ALA A 122 -13.74 1.40 -3.39
C ALA A 122 -13.03 0.60 -4.50
N ASN A 123 -12.26 1.29 -5.33
CA ASN A 123 -11.30 0.62 -6.19
C ASN A 123 -10.14 0.02 -5.37
N PRO A 124 -9.45 -1.02 -5.86
CA PRO A 124 -8.26 -1.55 -5.20
C PRO A 124 -7.25 -0.45 -4.87
N GLY A 125 -6.77 -0.42 -3.61
CA GLY A 125 -5.82 0.58 -3.13
C GLY A 125 -6.38 2.00 -2.91
N GLU A 126 -7.69 2.24 -3.09
CA GLU A 126 -8.24 3.60 -3.06
C GLU A 126 -8.14 4.26 -1.68
N PHE A 127 -8.27 3.53 -0.59
CA PHE A 127 -8.08 4.09 0.77
C PHE A 127 -6.65 4.63 0.94
N THR A 128 -5.64 3.88 0.52
CA THR A 128 -4.23 4.31 0.56
C THR A 128 -3.98 5.49 -0.38
N LYS A 129 -4.60 5.49 -1.57
CA LYS A 129 -4.54 6.62 -2.50
C LYS A 129 -5.16 7.90 -1.91
N ARG A 130 -6.25 7.80 -1.16
CA ARG A 130 -6.85 8.93 -0.44
C ARG A 130 -5.95 9.40 0.70
N ALA A 131 -5.34 8.47 1.45
CA ALA A 131 -4.37 8.81 2.48
C ALA A 131 -3.18 9.59 1.92
N PHE A 132 -2.62 9.16 0.80
CA PHE A 132 -1.55 9.86 0.10
C PHE A 132 -2.01 11.26 -0.38
N ARG A 133 -3.17 11.37 -1.03
CA ARG A 133 -3.71 12.66 -1.50
C ARG A 133 -3.98 13.66 -0.36
N ASN A 134 -4.36 13.16 0.79
CA ASN A 134 -4.62 13.94 1.99
C ASN A 134 -3.36 14.17 2.85
N ASN A 135 -2.17 13.87 2.31
CA ASN A 135 -0.87 14.02 2.99
C ASN A 135 -0.80 13.31 4.36
N LYS A 136 -1.46 12.15 4.48
CA LYS A 136 -1.39 11.29 5.67
C LYS A 136 -0.18 10.37 5.62
N ILE A 137 0.17 9.95 4.43
CA ILE A 137 1.33 9.12 4.10
C ILE A 137 1.98 9.67 2.84
N ASP A 138 3.26 9.41 2.65
CA ASP A 138 3.96 9.69 1.39
C ASP A 138 3.91 8.48 0.44
N PHE A 139 4.51 8.64 -0.75
CA PHE A 139 4.49 7.59 -1.77
C PHE A 139 5.25 6.32 -1.35
N LEU A 140 6.41 6.48 -0.69
CA LEU A 140 7.23 5.35 -0.24
C LEU A 140 6.56 4.60 0.91
N GLU A 141 5.90 5.33 1.82
CA GLU A 141 5.09 4.73 2.88
C GLU A 141 3.91 3.95 2.31
N ALA A 142 3.27 4.46 1.23
CA ALA A 142 2.18 3.76 0.55
C ALA A 142 2.64 2.45 -0.10
N GLU A 143 3.83 2.42 -0.73
CA GLU A 143 4.45 1.19 -1.23
C GLU A 143 4.76 0.22 -0.08
N GLY A 144 5.35 0.73 1.01
CA GLY A 144 5.67 -0.07 2.19
C GLY A 144 4.44 -0.74 2.81
N ILE A 145 3.27 -0.09 2.78
CA ILE A 145 2.01 -0.70 3.23
C ILE A 145 1.64 -1.90 2.35
N MET A 146 1.78 -1.81 1.02
CA MET A 146 1.50 -2.93 0.13
C MET A 146 2.49 -4.07 0.36
N ASP A 147 3.78 -3.75 0.50
CA ASP A 147 4.82 -4.74 0.81
C ASP A 147 4.56 -5.43 2.16
N LEU A 148 4.07 -4.69 3.16
CA LEU A 148 3.74 -5.25 4.47
C LEU A 148 2.55 -6.22 4.41
N ILE A 149 1.53 -5.90 3.60
CA ILE A 149 0.36 -6.77 3.39
C ILE A 149 0.76 -8.05 2.65
N SER A 150 1.68 -7.95 1.67
CA SER A 150 2.13 -9.10 0.86
C SER A 150 3.32 -9.84 1.45
N ALA A 151 3.88 -9.39 2.57
CA ALA A 151 5.05 -10.00 3.20
C ALA A 151 4.77 -11.44 3.67
N GLU A 152 5.48 -12.40 3.11
CA GLU A 152 5.38 -13.83 3.41
C GLU A 152 6.49 -14.29 4.36
N THR A 153 7.57 -13.50 4.51
CA THR A 153 8.70 -13.83 5.38
C THR A 153 8.95 -12.75 6.43
N LYS A 154 9.68 -13.12 7.50
CA LYS A 154 10.05 -12.17 8.55
C LYS A 154 10.96 -11.05 8.03
N PHE A 155 11.82 -11.34 7.05
CA PHE A 155 12.67 -10.32 6.44
C PHE A 155 11.88 -9.35 5.60
N GLN A 156 10.96 -9.83 4.74
CA GLN A 156 10.04 -8.95 3.98
C GLN A 156 9.24 -8.04 4.93
N LYS A 157 8.64 -8.63 5.98
CA LYS A 157 7.92 -7.86 7.00
C LYS A 157 8.80 -6.77 7.63
N SER A 158 10.04 -7.11 7.99
CA SER A 158 10.97 -6.14 8.62
C SER A 158 11.29 -4.98 7.69
N LEU A 159 11.63 -5.26 6.43
CA LEU A 159 11.88 -4.22 5.43
C LEU A 159 10.65 -3.33 5.21
N ALA A 160 9.49 -3.93 5.03
CA ALA A 160 8.24 -3.20 4.83
C ALA A 160 7.88 -2.30 6.03
N ILE A 161 8.08 -2.77 7.27
CA ILE A 161 7.88 -1.95 8.47
C ILE A 161 8.83 -0.74 8.49
N HIS A 162 10.10 -0.91 8.14
CA HIS A 162 11.05 0.21 8.05
C HIS A 162 10.60 1.23 7.00
N GLN A 163 10.08 0.77 5.87
CA GLN A 163 9.58 1.64 4.81
C GLN A 163 8.30 2.38 5.25
N VAL A 164 7.32 1.70 5.85
CA VAL A 164 6.10 2.29 6.40
C VAL A 164 6.41 3.33 7.49
N ASN A 165 7.48 3.13 8.25
CA ASN A 165 7.93 4.08 9.28
C ASN A 165 8.73 5.27 8.71
N GLY A 166 8.81 5.43 7.38
CA GLY A 166 9.40 6.57 6.72
C GLY A 166 10.93 6.59 6.69
N SER A 167 11.60 5.44 6.89
CA SER A 167 13.07 5.36 6.85
C SER A 167 13.63 5.81 5.49
N LEU A 168 13.04 5.30 4.39
CA LEU A 168 13.42 5.71 3.04
C LEU A 168 13.05 7.17 2.78
N SER A 169 11.87 7.60 3.17
CA SER A 169 11.40 8.99 3.03
C SER A 169 12.35 9.98 3.69
N THR A 170 12.91 9.63 4.82
CA THR A 170 13.90 10.44 5.52
C THR A 170 15.17 10.62 4.69
N ILE A 171 15.69 9.55 4.06
CA ILE A 171 16.88 9.57 3.20
C ILE A 171 16.62 10.43 1.95
N PHE A 172 15.51 10.15 1.24
CA PHE A 172 15.14 10.89 0.03
C PHE A 172 14.90 12.38 0.31
N ASN A 173 14.24 12.71 1.43
CA ASN A 173 14.06 14.10 1.86
C ASN A 173 15.39 14.81 2.16
N LYS A 174 16.38 14.10 2.72
CA LYS A 174 17.74 14.62 2.94
C LYS A 174 18.42 14.94 1.61
N TRP A 175 18.35 14.03 0.63
CA TRP A 175 18.89 14.26 -0.73
C TRP A 175 18.18 15.40 -1.45
N ASN A 176 16.86 15.45 -1.39
CA ASN A 176 16.06 16.51 -1.98
C ASN A 176 16.44 17.89 -1.41
N LYS A 177 16.61 18.01 -0.09
CA LYS A 177 17.09 19.24 0.52
C LYS A 177 18.50 19.64 0.08
N LYS A 178 19.41 18.67 -0.11
CA LYS A 178 20.74 18.92 -0.66
C LYS A 178 20.65 19.43 -2.08
N LEU A 179 19.87 18.76 -2.95
CA LEU A 179 19.65 19.14 -4.34
C LEU A 179 19.04 20.53 -4.48
N LEU A 180 18.01 20.85 -3.70
CA LEU A 180 17.38 22.18 -3.72
C LEU A 180 18.37 23.27 -3.32
N LYS A 181 19.24 23.00 -2.34
CA LYS A 181 20.28 23.94 -1.94
C LYS A 181 21.33 24.14 -3.04
N LEU A 182 21.74 23.06 -3.70
CA LEU A 182 22.68 23.12 -4.81
C LEU A 182 22.08 23.88 -6.00
N LEU A 183 20.80 23.62 -6.33
CA LEU A 183 20.08 24.32 -7.39
C LEU A 183 20.00 25.82 -7.10
N ALA A 184 19.65 26.23 -5.88
CA ALA A 184 19.58 27.63 -5.50
C ALA A 184 20.94 28.34 -5.62
N HIS A 185 22.05 27.62 -5.29
CA HIS A 185 23.40 28.18 -5.52
C HIS A 185 23.73 28.31 -7.00
N PHE A 186 23.29 27.37 -7.82
CA PHE A 186 23.53 27.39 -9.27
C PHE A 186 22.71 28.49 -9.96
N GLU A 187 21.44 28.62 -9.61
CA GLU A 187 20.58 29.72 -10.08
C GLU A 187 21.14 31.10 -9.70
N GLY A 188 21.62 31.23 -8.43
CA GLY A 188 22.27 32.48 -7.99
C GLY A 188 23.54 32.84 -8.79
N GLN A 189 24.28 31.87 -9.34
CA GLN A 189 25.43 32.13 -10.21
C GLN A 189 25.03 32.63 -11.61
N ILE A 190 23.82 32.30 -12.05
CA ILE A 190 23.27 32.76 -13.36
C ILE A 190 22.67 34.15 -13.21
N ASP A 191 22.00 34.43 -12.09
CA ASP A 191 21.22 35.65 -11.89
C ASP A 191 22.06 36.85 -11.41
N PHE A 192 23.22 36.60 -10.77
CA PHE A 192 24.08 37.65 -10.23
C PHE A 192 25.38 37.82 -11.03
N PRO A 193 25.92 39.04 -11.18
CA PRO A 193 27.21 39.30 -11.80
C PRO A 193 28.35 38.55 -11.10
N GLU A 194 29.40 38.20 -11.85
CA GLU A 194 30.51 37.40 -11.34
C GLU A 194 31.25 38.03 -10.13
N ASP A 195 31.24 39.36 -10.04
CA ASP A 195 31.84 40.12 -8.95
C ASP A 195 31.04 40.11 -7.63
N GLU A 196 29.74 39.79 -7.74
CA GLU A 196 28.86 39.63 -6.58
C GLU A 196 28.82 38.16 -6.05
N VAL A 197 29.31 37.20 -6.80
CA VAL A 197 29.35 35.80 -6.41
C VAL A 197 30.70 35.49 -5.72
N PRO A 198 30.67 34.87 -4.53
CA PRO A 198 31.92 34.51 -3.84
C PRO A 198 32.83 33.62 -4.70
N LYS A 199 34.10 33.95 -4.80
CA LYS A 199 35.10 33.15 -5.53
C LYS A 199 35.08 31.70 -5.04
N ASN A 200 35.22 30.71 -5.96
CA ASN A 200 35.19 29.28 -5.70
C ASN A 200 33.77 28.70 -5.39
N THR A 201 32.69 29.45 -5.58
CA THR A 201 31.31 28.91 -5.39
C THR A 201 31.02 27.79 -6.39
N HIS A 202 31.48 27.92 -7.64
CA HIS A 202 31.32 26.89 -8.68
C HIS A 202 32.01 25.58 -8.32
N GLU A 203 33.27 25.62 -7.92
CA GLU A 203 34.03 24.43 -7.49
C GLU A 203 33.40 23.73 -6.29
N LYS A 204 32.93 24.52 -5.31
CA LYS A 204 32.21 23.99 -4.15
C LYS A 204 30.91 23.29 -4.52
N VAL A 205 30.15 23.84 -5.45
CA VAL A 205 28.90 23.21 -5.95
C VAL A 205 29.22 21.88 -6.64
N ILE A 206 30.22 21.86 -7.55
CA ILE A 206 30.64 20.62 -8.24
C ILE A 206 31.07 19.55 -7.24
N LEU A 207 31.87 19.92 -6.23
CA LEU A 207 32.30 18.99 -5.18
C LEU A 207 31.12 18.43 -4.39
N GLN A 208 30.14 19.26 -4.04
CA GLN A 208 28.96 18.83 -3.32
C GLN A 208 28.06 17.90 -4.18
N VAL A 209 27.91 18.17 -5.49
CA VAL A 209 27.22 17.30 -6.43
C VAL A 209 27.92 15.94 -6.52
N SER A 210 29.25 15.93 -6.68
CA SER A 210 30.04 14.70 -6.74
C SER A 210 29.93 13.87 -5.45
N ASN A 211 29.89 14.52 -4.29
CA ASN A 211 29.67 13.84 -3.02
C ASN A 211 28.27 13.24 -2.89
N LEU A 212 27.25 13.96 -3.39
CA LEU A 212 25.88 13.44 -3.41
C LEU A 212 25.73 12.24 -4.34
N ILE A 213 26.37 12.27 -5.51
CA ILE A 213 26.41 11.13 -6.44
C ILE A 213 27.00 9.91 -5.75
N LYS A 214 28.16 10.05 -5.09
CA LYS A 214 28.79 8.95 -4.35
C LYS A 214 27.92 8.41 -3.22
N GLU A 215 27.20 9.29 -2.48
CA GLU A 215 26.27 8.88 -1.43
C GLU A 215 25.12 8.03 -2.00
N ILE A 216 24.57 8.43 -3.16
CA ILE A 216 23.50 7.71 -3.84
C ILE A 216 24.01 6.37 -4.42
N GLU A 217 25.16 6.35 -5.07
CA GLU A 217 25.78 5.13 -5.62
C GLU A 217 26.08 4.11 -4.52
N PHE A 218 26.61 4.56 -3.40
CA PHE A 218 26.85 3.71 -2.22
C PHE A 218 25.52 3.12 -1.72
N PHE A 219 24.49 3.96 -1.56
CA PHE A 219 23.17 3.50 -1.13
C PHE A 219 22.58 2.46 -2.10
N LEU A 220 22.70 2.65 -3.40
CA LEU A 220 22.21 1.70 -4.41
C LEU A 220 22.98 0.38 -4.37
N SER A 221 24.29 0.41 -4.15
CA SER A 221 25.12 -0.79 -4.08
C SER A 221 24.78 -1.65 -2.86
N GLU A 222 24.59 -1.02 -1.70
CA GLU A 222 24.24 -1.72 -0.47
C GLU A 222 22.82 -2.29 -0.49
N ASN A 223 21.90 -1.65 -1.20
CA ASN A 223 20.48 -2.05 -1.21
C ASN A 223 20.10 -3.05 -2.31
N LYS A 224 21.02 -3.50 -3.16
CA LYS A 224 20.76 -4.59 -4.13
C LYS A 224 20.21 -5.86 -3.50
N ARG A 225 20.57 -6.15 -2.25
CA ARG A 225 20.04 -7.30 -1.49
C ARG A 225 18.57 -7.10 -1.09
N GLY A 226 18.12 -5.86 -0.96
CA GLY A 226 16.74 -5.52 -0.61
C GLY A 226 15.75 -6.00 -1.67
N ASP A 227 16.07 -5.83 -2.94
CA ASP A 227 15.24 -6.27 -4.07
C ASP A 227 15.05 -7.80 -4.08
N VAL A 228 16.12 -8.54 -3.79
CA VAL A 228 16.07 -10.01 -3.68
C VAL A 228 15.16 -10.46 -2.54
N ILE A 229 15.18 -9.76 -1.42
CA ILE A 229 14.31 -10.07 -0.28
C ILE A 229 12.86 -9.67 -0.59
N ARG A 230 12.66 -8.54 -1.27
CA ARG A 230 11.32 -8.04 -1.63
C ARG A 230 10.60 -8.95 -2.61
N HIS A 231 11.28 -9.29 -3.71
CA HIS A 231 10.68 -10.05 -4.81
C HIS A 231 10.90 -11.56 -4.69
N GLY A 232 11.87 -11.99 -3.90
CA GLY A 232 12.27 -13.38 -3.79
C GLY A 232 13.32 -13.78 -4.84
N ILE A 233 13.84 -14.99 -4.67
CA ILE A 233 14.75 -15.62 -5.62
C ILE A 233 13.93 -16.55 -6.50
N GLU A 234 13.90 -16.28 -7.81
CA GLU A 234 13.26 -17.16 -8.77
C GLU A 234 14.21 -18.32 -9.15
N ILE A 235 13.76 -19.56 -8.96
CA ILE A 235 14.51 -20.77 -9.30
C ILE A 235 13.68 -21.58 -10.30
N ALA A 236 14.18 -21.71 -11.52
CA ALA A 236 13.59 -22.58 -12.54
C ALA A 236 14.26 -23.95 -12.51
N ILE A 237 13.47 -25.04 -12.33
CA ILE A 237 13.96 -26.41 -12.41
C ILE A 237 13.81 -26.92 -13.83
N ILE A 238 14.96 -27.14 -14.51
CA ILE A 238 15.02 -27.55 -15.91
C ILE A 238 15.44 -29.01 -16.01
N GLY A 239 14.82 -29.79 -16.90
CA GLY A 239 15.19 -31.18 -17.18
C GLY A 239 14.16 -31.92 -18.03
N LYS A 240 14.51 -33.13 -18.48
CA LYS A 240 13.61 -33.98 -19.30
C LYS A 240 12.31 -34.29 -18.55
N PRO A 241 11.20 -34.58 -19.24
CA PRO A 241 9.97 -35.07 -18.60
C PRO A 241 10.26 -36.32 -17.74
N ASN A 242 9.53 -36.48 -16.63
CA ASN A 242 9.57 -37.65 -15.76
C ASN A 242 10.90 -38.00 -15.06
N VAL A 243 11.82 -37.04 -14.93
CA VAL A 243 13.11 -37.22 -14.22
C VAL A 243 13.05 -36.89 -12.73
N GLY A 244 11.86 -36.64 -12.18
CA GLY A 244 11.69 -36.38 -10.75
C GLY A 244 11.72 -34.89 -10.35
N LYS A 245 11.55 -33.93 -11.27
CA LYS A 245 11.55 -32.48 -10.97
C LYS A 245 10.51 -32.11 -9.91
N SER A 246 9.27 -32.49 -10.12
CA SER A 246 8.17 -32.20 -9.19
C SER A 246 8.36 -32.94 -7.85
N SER A 247 8.97 -34.12 -7.86
CA SER A 247 9.35 -34.85 -6.62
C SER A 247 10.42 -34.11 -5.84
N LEU A 248 11.40 -33.51 -6.53
CA LEU A 248 12.44 -32.70 -5.92
C LEU A 248 11.84 -31.45 -5.28
N ILE A 249 10.97 -30.72 -6.01
CA ILE A 249 10.24 -29.54 -5.48
C ILE A 249 9.47 -29.93 -4.21
N ASN A 250 8.71 -31.02 -4.28
CA ASN A 250 7.91 -31.50 -3.16
C ASN A 250 8.78 -31.93 -1.96
N GLN A 251 9.96 -32.48 -2.20
CA GLN A 251 10.88 -32.92 -1.15
C GLN A 251 11.56 -31.72 -0.48
N ILE A 252 11.95 -30.70 -1.26
CA ILE A 252 12.45 -29.43 -0.73
C ILE A 252 11.34 -28.73 0.05
N ALA A 253 10.11 -28.68 -0.46
CA ALA A 253 8.97 -28.10 0.21
C ALA A 253 8.54 -28.81 1.52
N LYS A 254 8.93 -30.07 1.74
CA LYS A 254 8.62 -30.84 2.97
C LYS A 254 9.64 -30.68 4.08
N LYS A 255 10.88 -30.27 3.77
CA LYS A 255 11.96 -30.10 4.75
C LYS A 255 11.98 -28.67 5.28
N ASP A 256 11.39 -28.41 6.44
CA ASP A 256 11.45 -27.14 7.19
C ASP A 256 10.90 -25.87 6.51
N ILE A 257 9.91 -26.03 5.63
CA ILE A 257 9.49 -24.92 4.79
C ILE A 257 7.99 -24.71 4.91
N SER A 258 7.60 -23.54 5.37
CA SER A 258 6.21 -23.08 5.28
C SER A 258 5.86 -22.86 3.80
N ILE A 259 5.04 -23.74 3.23
CA ILE A 259 4.45 -23.49 1.90
C ILE A 259 3.50 -22.31 2.06
N VAL A 260 3.84 -21.19 1.45
CA VAL A 260 3.06 -19.97 1.62
C VAL A 260 1.82 -19.97 0.72
N SER A 261 1.90 -20.48 -0.49
CA SER A 261 0.71 -20.74 -1.33
C SER A 261 1.05 -21.57 -2.57
N LYS A 262 0.08 -22.38 -3.04
CA LYS A 262 0.05 -22.86 -4.41
C LYS A 262 -0.92 -21.96 -5.17
N THR A 263 -0.41 -21.03 -5.94
CA THR A 263 -1.24 -20.30 -6.90
C THR A 263 -1.50 -21.22 -8.10
N SER A 264 -2.70 -21.75 -8.15
CA SER A 264 -3.22 -22.44 -9.32
C SER A 264 -3.75 -21.36 -10.29
N GLY A 265 -2.93 -21.00 -11.27
CA GLY A 265 -3.39 -20.26 -12.45
C GLY A 265 -4.14 -21.20 -13.40
N THR A 266 -4.92 -20.63 -14.31
CA THR A 266 -5.69 -21.34 -15.33
C THR A 266 -4.85 -22.37 -16.08
N THR A 267 -5.43 -23.44 -16.59
CA THR A 267 -4.91 -24.72 -17.13
C THR A 267 -3.70 -24.69 -18.10
N ARG A 268 -2.94 -23.59 -18.20
CA ARG A 268 -1.75 -23.42 -19.04
C ARG A 268 -0.56 -22.73 -18.33
N ASP A 269 -0.70 -22.39 -17.04
CA ASP A 269 0.31 -21.60 -16.33
C ASP A 269 1.31 -22.48 -15.59
N ILE A 270 2.54 -22.00 -15.49
CA ILE A 270 3.64 -22.60 -14.76
C ILE A 270 3.19 -22.74 -13.29
N ILE A 271 3.32 -23.92 -12.72
CA ILE A 271 3.05 -24.13 -11.29
C ILE A 271 4.20 -23.51 -10.51
N GLU A 272 3.92 -22.38 -9.88
CA GLU A 272 4.86 -21.73 -8.98
C GLU A 272 4.63 -22.20 -7.55
N THR A 273 5.70 -22.62 -6.90
CA THR A 273 5.70 -22.99 -5.49
C THR A 273 6.57 -21.99 -4.73
N LYS A 274 5.95 -21.22 -3.86
CA LYS A 274 6.65 -20.28 -2.99
C LYS A 274 7.10 -20.95 -1.71
N ILE A 275 8.37 -20.78 -1.38
CA ILE A 275 9.04 -21.42 -0.26
C ILE A 275 9.75 -20.36 0.56
N ASN A 276 9.68 -20.50 1.89
CA ASN A 276 10.47 -19.67 2.80
C ASN A 276 11.72 -20.42 3.24
N LEU A 277 12.88 -20.08 2.68
CA LEU A 277 14.15 -20.66 3.07
C LEU A 277 14.93 -19.68 3.95
N SER A 278 15.05 -19.96 5.22
CA SER A 278 15.76 -19.10 6.19
C SER A 278 15.32 -17.63 6.16
N ASN A 279 14.01 -17.39 6.06
CA ASN A 279 13.37 -16.08 5.91
C ASN A 279 13.60 -15.37 4.56
N ILE A 280 14.18 -16.05 3.56
CA ILE A 280 14.30 -15.56 2.19
C ILE A 280 13.17 -16.21 1.36
N PRO A 281 12.34 -15.44 0.67
CA PRO A 281 11.33 -16.00 -0.23
C PRO A 281 12.00 -16.58 -1.47
N ILE A 282 11.63 -17.83 -1.81
CA ILE A 282 12.08 -18.50 -3.03
C ILE A 282 10.85 -18.88 -3.83
N ILE A 283 10.83 -18.54 -5.10
CA ILE A 283 9.78 -18.90 -6.05
C ILE A 283 10.34 -20.00 -6.95
N MET A 284 9.85 -21.21 -6.78
CA MET A 284 10.25 -22.35 -7.60
C MET A 284 9.24 -22.56 -8.72
N SER A 285 9.69 -22.49 -9.97
CA SER A 285 8.88 -22.72 -11.16
C SER A 285 9.17 -24.08 -11.77
N ASP A 286 8.14 -24.96 -11.89
CA ASP A 286 8.25 -26.22 -12.62
C ASP A 286 8.08 -25.98 -14.12
N THR A 287 9.16 -26.14 -14.88
CA THR A 287 9.17 -25.96 -16.34
C THR A 287 8.59 -27.14 -17.13
N ALA A 288 7.97 -28.12 -16.47
CA ALA A 288 7.34 -29.27 -17.14
C ALA A 288 6.23 -28.87 -18.15
N GLY A 289 5.70 -27.65 -18.04
CA GLY A 289 4.68 -27.09 -18.95
C GLY A 289 5.21 -26.40 -20.22
N LEU A 290 6.51 -26.15 -20.33
CA LEU A 290 7.11 -25.51 -21.52
C LEU A 290 7.27 -26.51 -22.64
N LYS A 291 6.21 -26.80 -23.39
CA LYS A 291 6.31 -27.49 -24.71
C LYS A 291 7.00 -26.51 -25.67
N LYS A 292 8.15 -26.91 -26.22
CA LYS A 292 8.78 -26.26 -27.38
C LYS A 292 7.71 -26.01 -28.44
N LYS A 293 7.47 -24.74 -28.81
CA LYS A 293 6.83 -24.44 -30.07
C LYS A 293 7.72 -24.97 -31.17
N THR A 294 7.40 -26.15 -31.70
CA THR A 294 7.97 -26.64 -32.97
C THR A 294 7.47 -25.72 -34.05
N LYS A 295 8.37 -24.88 -34.60
CA LYS A 295 8.10 -24.19 -35.85
C LYS A 295 7.82 -25.26 -36.91
N LYS A 296 6.62 -25.24 -37.48
CA LYS A 296 6.33 -25.76 -38.80
C LYS A 296 6.53 -24.65 -39.81
#